data_b426e68001b3ae05f00271830d17f3d8
#
_entry.id   b426e68001b3ae05f00271830d17f3d8
#
_cell.length_a   1.000
_cell.length_b   1.000
_cell.length_c   1.000
_cell.angle_alpha   90.00
_cell.angle_beta   90.00
_cell.angle_gamma   90.00
#
_symmetry.space_group_name_H-M   'P 1'
#
loop_
_entity.id
_entity.type
_entity.pdbx_description
1 polymer ?
#
loop_
_entity_poly.entity_id
_entity_poly.type
_entity_poly.pdbx_seq_one_letter_code
_entity_poly.pdbx_strand_id
1 'polypeptide(L)'
;MIARNIKRGFTLIEILIVVVILGVLAALVVPSVTSALTDANTEAADARGSQILTMNTRYNQFLPGGGTAISTTDGAIAAASFAKLVTAGYCTDSDVENQLKADRAASWTFATGKVIPTP
;
A
#
# COMPACT_ATOMS: atom_id res chain seq x y z
N MET A 1 -65.34 8.78 16.08
CA MET A 1 -64.77 8.97 14.73
C MET A 1 -63.38 8.32 14.68
N ILE A 2 -63.23 7.18 14.06
CA ILE A 2 -61.94 6.46 14.04
C ILE A 2 -61.16 6.98 12.83
N ALA A 3 -60.05 7.70 13.06
CA ALA A 3 -59.18 8.20 12.00
C ALA A 3 -58.46 6.96 11.40
N ARG A 4 -58.79 6.61 10.17
CA ARG A 4 -58.05 5.61 9.38
C ARG A 4 -56.63 6.16 9.06
N ASN A 5 -55.67 5.62 9.76
CA ASN A 5 -54.28 5.90 9.50
C ASN A 5 -53.89 5.21 8.17
N ILE A 6 -53.89 5.97 7.06
CA ILE A 6 -53.53 5.48 5.75
C ILE A 6 -51.99 5.38 5.75
N LYS A 7 -51.49 4.20 6.00
CA LYS A 7 -50.05 3.88 5.81
C LYS A 7 -49.76 3.95 4.31
N ARG A 8 -49.04 4.97 3.88
CA ARG A 8 -48.52 5.04 2.53
C ARG A 8 -47.38 4.02 2.41
N GLY A 9 -47.56 3.00 1.61
CA GLY A 9 -46.51 2.06 1.23
C GLY A 9 -45.71 2.61 0.07
N PHE A 10 -44.42 2.27 0.00
CA PHE A 10 -43.60 2.57 -1.17
C PHE A 10 -44.11 1.81 -2.41
N THR A 11 -44.09 2.45 -3.56
CA THR A 11 -44.41 1.80 -4.82
C THR A 11 -43.20 1.05 -5.37
N LEU A 12 -43.43 -0.04 -6.11
CA LEU A 12 -42.36 -0.81 -6.75
C LEU A 12 -41.51 0.04 -7.70
N ILE A 13 -42.13 1.03 -8.36
CA ILE A 13 -41.45 1.92 -9.27
C ILE A 13 -40.53 2.91 -8.56
N GLU A 14 -40.87 3.36 -7.35
CA GLU A 14 -39.99 4.23 -6.55
C GLU A 14 -38.67 3.54 -6.21
N ILE A 15 -38.74 2.29 -5.78
CA ILE A 15 -37.54 1.50 -5.48
C ILE A 15 -36.75 1.21 -6.77
N LEU A 16 -37.43 0.90 -7.87
CA LEU A 16 -36.78 0.66 -9.17
C LEU A 16 -35.97 1.87 -9.64
N ILE A 17 -36.55 3.07 -9.58
CA ILE A 17 -35.85 4.30 -9.96
C ILE A 17 -34.62 4.52 -9.08
N VAL A 18 -34.72 4.32 -7.77
CA VAL A 18 -33.62 4.51 -6.83
C VAL A 18 -32.47 3.57 -7.16
N VAL A 19 -32.73 2.28 -7.37
CA VAL A 19 -31.64 1.32 -7.67
C VAL A 19 -31.00 1.58 -9.03
N VAL A 20 -31.76 2.05 -10.03
CA VAL A 20 -31.21 2.44 -11.34
C VAL A 20 -30.28 3.64 -11.20
N ILE A 21 -30.69 4.68 -10.46
CA ILE A 21 -29.84 5.87 -10.23
C ILE A 21 -28.59 5.50 -9.46
N LEU A 22 -28.69 4.67 -8.41
CA LEU A 22 -27.53 4.20 -7.65
C LEU A 22 -26.59 3.36 -8.53
N GLY A 23 -27.12 2.53 -9.42
CA GLY A 23 -26.33 1.75 -10.38
C GLY A 23 -25.53 2.63 -11.35
N VAL A 24 -26.15 3.67 -11.89
CA VAL A 24 -25.47 4.63 -12.79
C VAL A 24 -24.38 5.40 -12.02
N LEU A 25 -24.66 5.89 -10.81
CA LEU A 25 -23.68 6.60 -10.01
C LEU A 25 -22.50 5.68 -9.62
N ALA A 26 -22.77 4.44 -9.23
CA ALA A 26 -21.73 3.46 -8.93
C ALA A 26 -20.82 3.20 -10.13
N ALA A 27 -21.39 3.05 -11.34
CA ALA A 27 -20.64 2.82 -12.56
C ALA A 27 -19.64 3.94 -12.90
N LEU A 28 -19.93 5.17 -12.51
CA LEU A 28 -19.04 6.32 -12.72
C LEU A 28 -17.95 6.44 -11.65
N VAL A 29 -18.24 6.03 -10.40
CA VAL A 29 -17.33 6.20 -9.26
C VAL A 29 -16.28 5.08 -9.19
N VAL A 30 -16.66 3.83 -9.47
CA VAL A 30 -15.76 2.67 -9.35
C VAL A 30 -14.43 2.83 -10.10
N PRO A 31 -14.38 3.22 -11.40
CA PRO A 31 -13.10 3.34 -12.10
C PRO A 31 -12.20 4.43 -11.54
N SER A 32 -12.74 5.54 -11.05
CA SER A 32 -11.94 6.62 -10.47
C SER A 32 -11.35 6.23 -9.11
N VAL A 33 -12.07 5.46 -8.31
CA VAL A 33 -11.59 4.97 -7.03
C VAL A 33 -10.47 3.95 -7.19
N THR A 34 -10.58 3.04 -8.15
CA THR A 34 -9.52 2.06 -8.41
C THR A 34 -8.22 2.71 -8.87
N SER A 35 -8.29 3.73 -9.73
CA SER A 35 -7.13 4.53 -10.14
C SER A 35 -6.46 5.20 -8.94
N ALA A 36 -7.25 5.91 -8.12
CA ALA A 36 -6.76 6.59 -6.94
C ALA A 36 -6.12 5.65 -5.91
N LEU A 37 -6.65 4.43 -5.76
CA LEU A 37 -6.03 3.41 -4.90
C LEU A 37 -4.69 2.92 -5.44
N THR A 38 -4.56 2.75 -6.75
CA THR A 38 -3.29 2.36 -7.38
C THR A 38 -2.24 3.45 -7.17
N ASP A 39 -2.61 4.70 -7.40
CA ASP A 39 -1.72 5.84 -7.22
C ASP A 39 -1.28 5.97 -5.75
N ALA A 40 -2.21 5.83 -4.80
CA ALA A 40 -1.91 5.86 -3.37
C ALA A 40 -0.97 4.72 -2.93
N ASN A 41 -1.15 3.51 -3.46
CA ASN A 41 -0.27 2.38 -3.17
C ASN A 41 1.14 2.61 -3.73
N THR A 42 1.26 3.19 -4.92
CA THR A 42 2.55 3.52 -5.54
C THR A 42 3.28 4.57 -4.72
N GLU A 43 2.61 5.65 -4.34
CA GLU A 43 3.19 6.71 -3.50
C GLU A 43 3.64 6.18 -2.13
N ALA A 44 2.82 5.32 -1.51
CA ALA A 44 3.16 4.68 -0.24
C ALA A 44 4.38 3.75 -0.38
N ALA A 45 4.51 3.04 -1.50
CA ALA A 45 5.67 2.20 -1.78
C ALA A 45 6.94 3.04 -1.99
N ASP A 46 6.88 4.17 -2.70
CA ASP A 46 8.00 5.07 -2.90
C ASP A 46 8.47 5.71 -1.58
N ALA A 47 7.52 6.13 -0.74
CA ALA A 47 7.83 6.64 0.60
C ALA A 47 8.53 5.57 1.45
N ARG A 48 8.08 4.33 1.39
CA ARG A 48 8.70 3.21 2.10
C ARG A 48 10.09 2.88 1.56
N GLY A 49 10.30 2.92 0.25
CA GLY A 49 11.62 2.79 -0.38
C GLY A 49 12.61 3.83 0.14
N SER A 50 12.19 5.07 0.31
CA SER A 50 12.99 6.14 0.89
C SER A 50 13.37 5.88 2.35
N GLN A 51 12.47 5.31 3.14
CA GLN A 51 12.75 4.88 4.51
C GLN A 51 13.77 3.74 4.54
N ILE A 52 13.62 2.74 3.70
CA ILE A 52 14.57 1.61 3.58
C ILE A 52 15.96 2.13 3.23
N LEU A 53 16.07 3.07 2.28
CA LEU A 53 17.33 3.69 1.93
C LEU A 53 17.99 4.38 3.13
N THR A 54 17.20 5.11 3.91
CA THR A 54 17.69 5.79 5.11
C THR A 54 18.19 4.80 6.16
N MET A 55 17.44 3.73 6.41
CA MET A 55 17.83 2.67 7.35
C MET A 55 19.11 1.96 6.90
N ASN A 56 19.21 1.68 5.61
CA ASN A 56 20.39 1.07 4.99
C ASN A 56 21.65 1.95 5.14
N THR A 57 21.49 3.24 4.87
CA THR A 57 22.57 4.21 5.00
C THR A 57 23.05 4.30 6.46
N ARG A 58 22.11 4.35 7.41
CA ARG A 58 22.44 4.34 8.85
C ARG A 58 23.14 3.06 9.28
N TYR A 59 22.64 1.90 8.85
CA TYR A 59 23.28 0.63 9.15
C TYR A 59 24.72 0.60 8.64
N ASN A 60 24.95 1.01 7.39
CA ASN A 60 26.29 1.04 6.79
C ASN A 60 27.23 2.04 7.46
N GLN A 61 26.69 3.13 8.01
CA GLN A 61 27.46 4.13 8.71
C GLN A 61 27.96 3.63 10.09
N PHE A 62 27.14 2.90 10.80
CA PHE A 62 27.44 2.48 12.18
C PHE A 62 27.91 1.02 12.29
N LEU A 63 27.64 0.17 11.31
CA LEU A 63 27.97 -1.25 11.26
C LEU A 63 27.82 -1.97 12.62
N PRO A 64 26.60 -2.05 13.17
CA PRO A 64 26.38 -2.61 14.50
C PRO A 64 26.92 -4.05 14.58
N GLY A 65 27.68 -4.31 15.65
CA GLY A 65 28.27 -5.63 15.89
C GLY A 65 29.42 -6.02 14.95
N GLY A 66 30.02 -5.07 14.23
CA GLY A 66 31.09 -5.35 13.26
C GLY A 66 30.61 -6.10 11.99
N GLY A 67 29.32 -5.96 11.68
CA GLY A 67 28.70 -6.61 10.51
C GLY A 67 29.24 -6.10 9.18
N THR A 68 28.97 -6.86 8.12
CA THR A 68 29.28 -6.42 6.75
C THR A 68 28.25 -5.43 6.24
N ALA A 69 28.71 -4.41 5.53
CA ALA A 69 27.82 -3.42 4.90
C ALA A 69 26.80 -4.08 3.96
N ILE A 70 25.63 -3.48 3.90
CA ILE A 70 24.60 -3.83 2.92
C ILE A 70 24.97 -3.17 1.59
N SER A 71 25.00 -3.95 0.50
CA SER A 71 25.30 -3.41 -0.83
C SER A 71 24.29 -2.34 -1.22
N THR A 72 24.79 -1.24 -1.77
CA THR A 72 24.01 -0.14 -2.36
C THR A 72 24.20 -0.04 -3.87
N THR A 73 24.77 -1.09 -4.49
CA THR A 73 24.87 -1.16 -5.95
C THR A 73 23.51 -1.48 -6.56
N ASP A 74 23.29 -0.97 -7.78
CA ASP A 74 22.07 -1.21 -8.52
C ASP A 74 21.77 -2.72 -8.64
N GLY A 75 20.53 -3.10 -8.37
CA GLY A 75 20.07 -4.46 -8.38
C GLY A 75 19.15 -4.81 -7.21
N ALA A 76 18.65 -6.03 -7.21
CA ALA A 76 17.74 -6.51 -6.16
C ALA A 76 18.42 -6.54 -4.78
N ILE A 77 17.71 -6.01 -3.78
CA ILE A 77 18.17 -6.05 -2.39
C ILE A 77 17.94 -7.48 -1.86
N ALA A 78 19.01 -8.13 -1.44
CA ALA A 78 18.91 -9.48 -0.92
C ALA A 78 18.08 -9.54 0.38
N ALA A 79 17.30 -10.59 0.57
CA ALA A 79 16.51 -10.81 1.79
C ALA A 79 17.39 -10.78 3.06
N ALA A 80 18.63 -11.29 2.98
CA ALA A 80 19.60 -11.23 4.07
C ALA A 80 19.94 -9.80 4.51
N SER A 81 19.80 -8.81 3.63
CA SER A 81 20.01 -7.40 3.96
C SER A 81 18.91 -6.87 4.87
N PHE A 82 17.67 -7.23 4.62
CA PHE A 82 16.54 -6.87 5.48
C PHE A 82 16.66 -7.56 6.85
N ALA A 83 17.05 -8.83 6.89
CA ALA A 83 17.31 -9.53 8.14
C ALA A 83 18.37 -8.84 9.01
N LYS A 84 19.41 -8.24 8.42
CA LYS A 84 20.39 -7.42 9.13
C LYS A 84 19.79 -6.19 9.76
N LEU A 85 18.92 -5.47 9.03
CA LEU A 85 18.24 -4.27 9.53
C LEU A 85 17.31 -4.60 10.71
N VAL A 86 16.54 -5.69 10.59
CA VAL A 86 15.64 -6.16 11.66
C VAL A 86 16.42 -6.60 12.89
N THR A 87 17.46 -7.42 12.71
CA THR A 87 18.30 -7.90 13.82
C THR A 87 19.02 -6.75 14.53
N ALA A 88 19.42 -5.73 13.81
CA ALA A 88 20.06 -4.54 14.38
C ALA A 88 19.06 -3.54 15.01
N GLY A 89 17.75 -3.82 14.92
CA GLY A 89 16.69 -2.99 15.51
C GLY A 89 16.39 -1.68 14.77
N TYR A 90 16.77 -1.57 13.48
CA TYR A 90 16.47 -0.39 12.65
C TYR A 90 15.04 -0.42 12.11
N CYS A 91 14.44 -1.59 11.96
CA CYS A 91 13.08 -1.78 11.45
C CYS A 91 12.48 -3.09 11.95
N THR A 92 11.19 -3.27 11.68
CA THR A 92 10.46 -4.54 11.81
C THR A 92 10.25 -5.17 10.44
N ASP A 93 9.85 -6.44 10.39
CA ASP A 93 9.55 -7.11 9.13
C ASP A 93 8.46 -6.40 8.34
N SER A 94 7.47 -5.82 9.03
CA SER A 94 6.39 -5.07 8.38
C SER A 94 6.83 -3.75 7.74
N ASP A 95 7.94 -3.16 8.19
CA ASP A 95 8.46 -1.91 7.64
C ASP A 95 9.11 -2.11 6.26
N VAL A 96 9.51 -3.32 5.94
CA VAL A 96 10.15 -3.67 4.67
C VAL A 96 9.21 -4.36 3.68
N GLU A 97 7.94 -4.56 4.03
CA GLU A 97 6.93 -5.12 3.13
C GLU A 97 6.73 -4.26 1.87
N ASN A 98 6.65 -4.90 0.71
CA ASN A 98 6.28 -4.27 -0.54
C ASN A 98 4.77 -4.37 -0.77
N GLN A 99 4.07 -3.26 -0.66
CA GLN A 99 2.60 -3.21 -0.77
C GLN A 99 2.08 -3.40 -2.21
N LEU A 100 2.96 -3.31 -3.22
CA LEU A 100 2.60 -3.58 -4.60
C LEU A 100 2.53 -5.08 -4.91
N LYS A 101 3.06 -5.93 -4.02
CA LYS A 101 2.99 -7.39 -4.15
C LYS A 101 1.81 -7.96 -3.37
N ALA A 102 1.15 -8.95 -3.97
CA ALA A 102 0.03 -9.63 -3.35
C ALA A 102 0.42 -10.39 -2.07
N ASP A 103 1.64 -10.94 -2.02
CA ASP A 103 2.20 -11.64 -0.87
C ASP A 103 2.94 -10.71 0.11
N ARG A 104 3.00 -9.40 -0.19
CA ARG A 104 3.72 -8.38 0.58
C ARG A 104 5.18 -8.70 0.86
N ALA A 105 5.79 -9.59 0.08
CA ALA A 105 7.19 -9.94 0.27
C ALA A 105 8.10 -8.72 0.17
N ALA A 106 9.14 -8.68 1.00
CA ALA A 106 10.17 -7.64 0.95
C ALA A 106 10.97 -7.76 -0.36
N SER A 107 10.52 -7.08 -1.38
CA SER A 107 11.08 -7.13 -2.73
C SER A 107 11.35 -5.69 -3.21
N TRP A 108 12.61 -5.29 -3.13
CA TRP A 108 13.07 -3.94 -3.40
C TRP A 108 14.33 -3.96 -4.25
N THR A 109 14.51 -2.94 -5.05
CA THR A 109 15.67 -2.81 -5.94
C THR A 109 16.36 -1.47 -5.70
N PHE A 110 17.69 -1.48 -5.63
CA PHE A 110 18.47 -0.25 -5.76
C PHE A 110 18.53 0.15 -7.24
N ALA A 111 18.18 1.39 -7.52
CA ALA A 111 18.29 1.96 -8.84
C ALA A 111 18.69 3.44 -8.74
N THR A 112 19.83 3.80 -9.27
CA THR A 112 20.32 5.18 -9.36
C THR A 112 20.25 5.94 -8.02
N GLY A 113 20.69 5.28 -6.94
CA GLY A 113 20.70 5.87 -5.59
C GLY A 113 19.32 5.95 -4.89
N LYS A 114 18.32 5.26 -5.41
CA LYS A 114 17.00 5.13 -4.80
C LYS A 114 16.68 3.67 -4.52
N VAL A 115 15.80 3.44 -3.56
CA VAL A 115 15.18 2.13 -3.33
C VAL A 115 13.77 2.18 -3.89
N ILE A 116 13.51 1.35 -4.89
CA ILE A 116 12.23 1.26 -5.57
C ILE A 116 11.59 -0.12 -5.32
N PRO A 117 10.26 -0.20 -5.24
CA PRO A 117 9.59 -1.49 -5.13
C PRO A 117 9.79 -2.31 -6.39
N THR A 118 10.06 -3.60 -6.23
CA THR A 118 10.07 -4.56 -7.36
C THR A 118 8.67 -5.13 -7.49
N PRO A 119 7.98 -4.93 -8.62
CA PRO A 119 6.61 -5.41 -8.83
C PRO A 119 6.50 -6.94 -8.86
#